data_30fbdd1209d275c004d955e47d70f26c
#
_entry.id   30fbdd1209d275c004d955e47d70f26c
#
_cell.length_a   1.000
_cell.length_b   1.000
_cell.length_c   1.000
_cell.angle_alpha   90.00
_cell.angle_beta   90.00
_cell.angle_gamma   90.00
#
_symmetry.space_group_name_H-M   'P 1'
#
loop_
_entity.id
_entity.type
_entity.pdbx_description
1 polymer ?
#
loop_
_entity_poly.entity_id
_entity_poly.type
_entity_poly.pdbx_seq_one_letter_code
_entity_poly.pdbx_strand_id
1 'polypeptide(L)'
;MSIDNQPQIGGFPARTASSSVPSRPAVATLPPPDPRAAVSIRGLYKRFDRKIAVNGLSLDIPVGSFFGLVGPNGAGKTTTLNMVTGLLVPDAGTAMILGQDVWQDVNAAKREIGVMPQPDQIFDRLTGMQLLIYSGMLRGMKRDVAHSRAGDLLNAFDLVSAADTMVSDYSAGMTKKICLASAMIHSPRILVLDEPFESTRCPARTSRTSSPSTRPPAARSSSPRT
;
A
#
# COMPACT_ATOMS: atom_id res chain seq x y z
N MET A 1 -35.32 52.10 32.79
CA MET A 1 -35.92 51.36 31.68
C MET A 1 -34.84 50.46 31.11
N SER A 2 -34.75 49.22 31.63
CA SER A 2 -33.83 48.18 31.17
C SER A 2 -34.62 47.27 30.26
N ILE A 3 -34.13 47.04 29.08
CA ILE A 3 -34.68 46.01 28.17
C ILE A 3 -33.58 45.01 27.94
N ASP A 4 -33.69 43.92 28.70
CA ASP A 4 -32.89 42.73 28.56
C ASP A 4 -33.62 41.83 27.54
N ASN A 5 -33.03 41.61 26.36
CA ASN A 5 -33.59 40.73 25.34
C ASN A 5 -32.50 39.78 24.87
N GLN A 6 -32.30 38.69 25.63
CA GLN A 6 -31.48 37.56 25.18
C GLN A 6 -32.36 36.51 24.47
N PRO A 7 -32.00 36.06 23.26
CA PRO A 7 -32.68 34.94 22.61
C PRO A 7 -32.33 33.62 23.30
N GLN A 8 -33.33 32.89 23.72
CA GLN A 8 -33.29 31.54 24.23
C GLN A 8 -32.86 30.61 23.08
N ILE A 9 -31.65 30.05 23.17
CA ILE A 9 -31.18 28.99 22.27
C ILE A 9 -31.77 27.65 22.77
N GLY A 10 -32.72 27.12 21.96
CA GLY A 10 -33.40 25.87 22.23
C GLY A 10 -32.42 24.73 22.42
N GLY A 11 -32.53 24.03 23.53
CA GLY A 11 -31.73 22.84 23.86
C GLY A 11 -31.98 21.72 22.86
N PHE A 12 -30.90 21.23 22.25
CA PHE A 12 -30.91 19.98 21.48
C PHE A 12 -31.12 18.79 22.46
N PRO A 13 -32.01 17.85 22.15
CA PRO A 13 -32.16 16.67 22.98
C PRO A 13 -30.88 15.84 22.90
N ALA A 14 -30.30 15.53 24.06
CA ALA A 14 -29.19 14.61 24.19
C ALA A 14 -29.60 13.22 23.65
N ARG A 15 -29.07 12.86 22.49
CA ARG A 15 -29.15 11.49 21.98
C ARG A 15 -28.31 10.61 22.89
N THR A 16 -28.95 9.90 23.80
CA THR A 16 -28.39 8.74 24.49
C THR A 16 -28.18 7.62 23.43
N ALA A 17 -27.04 7.67 22.73
CA ALA A 17 -26.61 6.55 21.94
C ALA A 17 -26.06 5.49 22.89
N SER A 18 -26.91 4.51 23.24
CA SER A 18 -26.45 3.23 23.76
C SER A 18 -25.67 2.54 22.63
N SER A 19 -24.38 2.86 22.48
CA SER A 19 -23.46 2.08 21.66
C SER A 19 -23.10 0.83 22.43
N SER A 20 -23.84 -0.26 22.21
CA SER A 20 -23.34 -1.59 22.49
C SER A 20 -22.13 -1.81 21.57
N VAL A 21 -20.94 -1.52 22.07
CA VAL A 21 -19.69 -1.96 21.48
C VAL A 21 -19.79 -3.48 21.40
N PRO A 22 -19.75 -4.10 20.20
CA PRO A 22 -19.78 -5.55 20.13
C PRO A 22 -18.59 -6.08 20.92
N SER A 23 -18.88 -6.95 21.91
CA SER A 23 -17.87 -7.58 22.75
C SER A 23 -16.78 -8.16 21.85
N ARG A 24 -15.53 -7.75 22.12
CA ARG A 24 -14.32 -8.27 21.51
C ARG A 24 -14.42 -9.81 21.56
N PRO A 25 -14.31 -10.53 20.43
CA PRO A 25 -14.32 -11.99 20.48
C PRO A 25 -13.26 -12.42 21.49
N ALA A 26 -13.63 -13.32 22.42
CA ALA A 26 -12.72 -13.84 23.41
C ALA A 26 -11.48 -14.36 22.66
N VAL A 27 -10.32 -13.76 22.93
CA VAL A 27 -9.05 -14.22 22.40
C VAL A 27 -8.86 -15.60 23.02
N ALA A 28 -9.21 -16.66 22.28
CA ALA A 28 -8.75 -18.00 22.62
C ALA A 28 -7.27 -17.86 22.92
N THR A 29 -6.77 -18.48 23.98
CA THR A 29 -5.37 -18.43 24.41
C THR A 29 -4.48 -18.83 23.23
N LEU A 30 -4.08 -17.81 22.44
CA LEU A 30 -3.21 -18.01 21.31
C LEU A 30 -1.84 -18.43 21.85
N PRO A 31 -1.15 -19.38 21.20
CA PRO A 31 0.18 -19.77 21.63
C PRO A 31 1.08 -18.54 21.65
N PRO A 32 2.06 -18.47 22.55
CA PRO A 32 3.02 -17.38 22.60
C PRO A 32 3.74 -17.25 21.23
N PRO A 33 4.19 -16.04 20.86
CA PRO A 33 4.97 -15.84 19.64
C PRO A 33 6.21 -16.74 19.65
N ASP A 34 6.57 -17.31 18.48
CA ASP A 34 7.84 -18.03 18.35
C ASP A 34 8.99 -17.02 18.45
N PRO A 35 9.92 -17.15 19.40
CA PRO A 35 11.06 -16.24 19.53
C PRO A 35 12.02 -16.30 18.33
N ARG A 36 11.90 -17.30 17.46
CA ARG A 36 12.68 -17.44 16.22
C ARG A 36 11.96 -16.82 15.01
N ALA A 37 10.76 -16.32 15.19
CA ALA A 37 10.01 -15.73 14.09
C ALA A 37 10.55 -14.33 13.73
N ALA A 38 10.75 -14.08 12.44
CA ALA A 38 10.98 -12.74 11.92
C ALA A 38 9.68 -11.92 12.00
N VAL A 39 8.54 -12.55 11.69
CA VAL A 39 7.20 -11.97 11.81
C VAL A 39 6.32 -12.94 12.57
N SER A 40 5.62 -12.45 13.58
CA SER A 40 4.65 -13.24 14.34
C SER A 40 3.33 -12.50 14.41
N ILE A 41 2.26 -13.12 13.97
CA ILE A 41 0.91 -12.57 13.94
C ILE A 41 0.03 -13.39 14.88
N ARG A 42 -0.77 -12.74 15.72
CA ARG A 42 -1.66 -13.39 16.68
C ARG A 42 -3.04 -12.78 16.63
N GLY A 43 -4.02 -13.56 16.16
CA GLY A 43 -5.42 -13.20 16.16
C GLY A 43 -5.74 -11.91 15.41
N LEU A 44 -4.96 -11.57 14.36
CA LEU A 44 -5.07 -10.31 13.64
C LEU A 44 -6.46 -10.19 13.02
N TYR A 45 -7.17 -9.10 13.34
CA TYR A 45 -8.53 -8.87 12.89
C TYR A 45 -8.68 -7.45 12.36
N LYS A 46 -9.38 -7.32 11.22
CA LYS A 46 -9.73 -6.03 10.63
C LYS A 46 -11.08 -6.07 9.94
N ARG A 47 -11.93 -5.10 10.25
CA ARG A 47 -13.23 -4.88 9.61
C ARG A 47 -13.30 -3.47 9.04
N PHE A 48 -13.85 -3.35 7.85
CA PHE A 48 -14.23 -2.07 7.25
C PHE A 48 -15.76 -2.07 7.10
N ASP A 49 -16.43 -1.19 7.80
CA ASP A 49 -17.89 -1.11 7.87
C ASP A 49 -18.53 -2.48 8.14
N ARG A 50 -19.15 -3.09 7.12
CA ARG A 50 -19.80 -4.40 7.19
C ARG A 50 -18.94 -5.56 6.72
N LYS A 51 -17.76 -5.29 6.10
CA LYS A 51 -16.90 -6.30 5.52
C LYS A 51 -15.74 -6.63 6.44
N ILE A 52 -15.62 -7.91 6.82
CA ILE A 52 -14.42 -8.41 7.50
C ILE A 52 -13.35 -8.64 6.44
N ALA A 53 -12.23 -7.94 6.56
CA ALA A 53 -11.09 -8.04 5.64
C ALA A 53 -10.07 -9.07 6.12
N VAL A 54 -9.85 -9.17 7.45
CA VAL A 54 -8.98 -10.17 8.08
C VAL A 54 -9.69 -10.70 9.31
N ASN A 55 -9.79 -12.03 9.45
CA ASN A 55 -10.56 -12.67 10.50
C ASN A 55 -9.71 -13.63 11.35
N GLY A 56 -9.09 -13.10 12.39
CA GLY A 56 -8.38 -13.90 13.39
C GLY A 56 -7.11 -14.59 12.87
N LEU A 57 -6.38 -13.97 11.93
CA LEU A 57 -5.17 -14.54 11.35
C LEU A 57 -4.07 -14.72 12.40
N SER A 58 -3.52 -15.93 12.48
CA SER A 58 -2.32 -16.24 13.28
C SER A 58 -1.31 -16.98 12.42
N LEU A 59 -0.05 -16.55 12.48
CA LEU A 59 1.02 -17.01 11.59
C LEU A 59 2.38 -16.67 12.19
N ASP A 60 3.35 -17.55 12.03
CA ASP A 60 4.76 -17.29 12.29
C ASP A 60 5.58 -17.47 11.01
N ILE A 61 6.43 -16.51 10.72
CA ILE A 61 7.38 -16.53 9.59
C ILE A 61 8.77 -16.60 10.19
N PRO A 62 9.52 -17.70 10.01
CA PRO A 62 10.86 -17.83 10.57
C PRO A 62 11.87 -16.85 9.98
N VAL A 63 12.91 -16.52 10.75
CA VAL A 63 14.05 -15.74 10.23
C VAL A 63 14.71 -16.49 9.07
N GLY A 64 15.11 -15.72 8.03
CA GLY A 64 15.79 -16.26 6.85
C GLY A 64 14.89 -17.04 5.89
N SER A 65 13.57 -17.06 6.11
CA SER A 65 12.62 -17.72 5.21
C SER A 65 12.11 -16.77 4.13
N PHE A 66 11.75 -17.36 2.99
CA PHE A 66 10.95 -16.70 1.96
C PHE A 66 9.49 -17.15 2.11
N PHE A 67 8.60 -16.21 2.35
CA PHE A 67 7.18 -16.50 2.60
C PHE A 67 6.28 -15.79 1.59
N GLY A 68 5.36 -16.53 0.97
CA GLY A 68 4.38 -15.99 0.02
C GLY A 68 2.96 -16.00 0.57
N LEU A 69 2.31 -14.84 0.60
CA LEU A 69 0.89 -14.69 0.93
C LEU A 69 0.07 -14.73 -0.37
N VAL A 70 -0.56 -15.86 -0.65
CA VAL A 70 -1.31 -16.09 -1.89
C VAL A 70 -2.81 -16.16 -1.62
N GLY A 71 -3.61 -15.63 -2.55
CA GLY A 71 -5.07 -15.67 -2.47
C GLY A 71 -5.73 -14.77 -3.51
N PRO A 72 -7.05 -14.89 -3.72
CA PRO A 72 -7.78 -14.07 -4.70
C PRO A 72 -7.78 -12.58 -4.31
N ASN A 73 -8.17 -11.71 -5.25
CA ASN A 73 -8.34 -10.29 -4.97
C ASN A 73 -9.45 -10.10 -3.92
N GLY A 74 -9.19 -9.22 -2.95
CA GLY A 74 -10.08 -9.01 -1.82
C GLY A 74 -9.95 -10.02 -0.66
N ALA A 75 -9.00 -10.97 -0.72
CA ALA A 75 -8.75 -11.94 0.36
C ALA A 75 -8.07 -11.32 1.61
N GLY A 76 -7.82 -10.02 1.63
CA GLY A 76 -7.20 -9.35 2.78
C GLY A 76 -5.67 -9.33 2.78
N LYS A 77 -5.00 -9.72 1.68
CA LYS A 77 -3.53 -9.75 1.57
C LYS A 77 -2.91 -8.39 1.90
N THR A 78 -3.22 -7.37 1.12
CA THR A 78 -2.73 -6.00 1.30
C THR A 78 -3.13 -5.43 2.66
N THR A 79 -4.34 -5.72 3.14
CA THR A 79 -4.79 -5.32 4.49
C THR A 79 -3.90 -5.93 5.56
N THR A 80 -3.57 -7.23 5.45
CA THR A 80 -2.67 -7.92 6.38
C THR A 80 -1.27 -7.32 6.32
N LEU A 81 -0.71 -7.12 5.13
CA LEU A 81 0.61 -6.49 4.96
C LEU A 81 0.64 -5.08 5.57
N ASN A 82 -0.38 -4.26 5.34
CA ASN A 82 -0.47 -2.92 5.92
C ASN A 82 -0.53 -2.94 7.45
N MET A 83 -1.20 -3.92 8.06
CA MET A 83 -1.21 -4.07 9.52
C MET A 83 0.14 -4.52 10.08
N VAL A 84 0.83 -5.42 9.40
CA VAL A 84 2.16 -5.91 9.80
C VAL A 84 3.24 -4.84 9.62
N THR A 85 3.11 -3.98 8.61
CA THR A 85 4.09 -2.91 8.31
C THR A 85 3.81 -1.60 9.07
N GLY A 86 2.80 -1.58 9.96
CA GLY A 86 2.48 -0.39 10.74
C GLY A 86 1.83 0.74 9.93
N LEU A 87 1.14 0.42 8.84
CA LEU A 87 0.40 1.38 8.01
C LEU A 87 -1.11 1.40 8.34
N LEU A 88 -1.63 0.32 8.90
CA LEU A 88 -3.05 0.18 9.22
C LEU A 88 -3.23 -0.46 10.60
N VAL A 89 -3.86 0.25 11.53
CA VAL A 89 -4.13 -0.26 12.89
C VAL A 89 -5.14 -1.42 12.82
N PRO A 90 -4.84 -2.58 13.42
CA PRO A 90 -5.79 -3.67 13.54
C PRO A 90 -6.90 -3.33 14.56
N ASP A 91 -8.08 -3.90 14.37
CA ASP A 91 -9.19 -3.76 15.33
C ASP A 91 -9.00 -4.74 16.51
N ALA A 92 -8.30 -5.87 16.31
CA ALA A 92 -7.90 -6.81 17.36
C ALA A 92 -6.67 -7.63 16.91
N GLY A 93 -6.03 -8.29 17.87
CA GLY A 93 -4.82 -9.05 17.65
C GLY A 93 -3.56 -8.19 17.66
N THR A 94 -2.43 -8.81 17.36
CA THR A 94 -1.13 -8.14 17.34
C THR A 94 -0.24 -8.69 16.22
N ALA A 95 0.70 -7.87 15.76
CA ALA A 95 1.79 -8.24 14.87
C ALA A 95 3.12 -7.89 15.51
N MET A 96 4.05 -8.82 15.51
CA MET A 96 5.40 -8.64 16.05
C MET A 96 6.44 -8.79 14.95
N ILE A 97 7.43 -7.93 14.97
CA ILE A 97 8.60 -7.92 14.10
C ILE A 97 9.83 -8.16 14.96
N LEU A 98 10.53 -9.27 14.72
CA LEU A 98 11.73 -9.65 15.49
C LEU A 98 11.48 -9.60 17.02
N GLY A 99 10.30 -10.04 17.46
CA GLY A 99 9.90 -10.06 18.86
C GLY A 99 9.38 -8.71 19.42
N GLN A 100 9.34 -7.65 18.62
CA GLN A 100 8.81 -6.34 19.02
C GLN A 100 7.39 -6.14 18.47
N ASP A 101 6.46 -5.73 19.32
CA ASP A 101 5.10 -5.39 18.87
C ASP A 101 5.12 -4.13 18.00
N VAL A 102 4.60 -4.27 16.78
CA VAL A 102 4.57 -3.20 15.77
C VAL A 102 3.82 -1.97 16.31
N TRP A 103 2.79 -2.19 17.12
CA TRP A 103 1.89 -1.12 17.56
C TRP A 103 2.29 -0.50 18.90
N GLN A 104 3.30 -1.05 19.59
CA GLN A 104 3.94 -0.40 20.74
C GLN A 104 5.00 0.62 20.30
N ASP A 105 5.81 0.30 19.28
CA ASP A 105 6.74 1.24 18.65
C ASP A 105 6.78 1.03 17.13
N VAL A 106 5.88 1.72 16.44
CA VAL A 106 5.77 1.67 14.98
C VAL A 106 7.06 2.14 14.28
N ASN A 107 7.78 3.10 14.88
CA ASN A 107 9.01 3.61 14.29
C ASN A 107 10.16 2.61 14.40
N ALA A 108 10.28 1.90 15.53
CA ALA A 108 11.23 0.82 15.68
C ALA A 108 10.95 -0.31 14.66
N ALA A 109 9.70 -0.76 14.56
CA ALA A 109 9.29 -1.76 13.57
C ALA A 109 9.61 -1.33 12.13
N LYS A 110 9.31 -0.08 11.76
CA LYS A 110 9.58 0.47 10.43
C LYS A 110 11.07 0.57 10.08
N ARG A 111 11.96 0.65 11.05
CA ARG A 111 13.41 0.59 10.80
C ARG A 111 13.86 -0.80 10.35
N GLU A 112 13.19 -1.84 10.83
CA GLU A 112 13.52 -3.23 10.51
C GLU A 112 12.88 -3.71 9.20
N ILE A 113 11.91 -2.97 8.65
CA ILE A 113 11.10 -3.37 7.49
C ILE A 113 11.37 -2.45 6.29
N GLY A 114 11.71 -3.05 5.15
CA GLY A 114 11.64 -2.41 3.84
C GLY A 114 10.34 -2.81 3.14
N VAL A 115 9.53 -1.83 2.78
CA VAL A 115 8.31 -2.07 2.00
C VAL A 115 8.55 -1.54 0.59
N MET A 116 8.38 -2.39 -0.41
CA MET A 116 8.48 -1.99 -1.80
C MET A 116 7.27 -1.12 -2.16
N PRO A 117 7.46 0.16 -2.55
CA PRO A 117 6.36 0.99 -2.99
C PRO A 117 5.83 0.51 -4.35
N GLN A 118 4.55 0.75 -4.61
CA GLN A 118 4.00 0.57 -5.95
C GLN A 118 4.57 1.62 -6.91
N PRO A 119 4.71 1.33 -8.22
CA PRO A 119 5.28 2.25 -9.19
C PRO A 119 4.57 3.61 -9.30
N ASP A 120 3.28 3.67 -8.98
CA ASP A 120 2.45 4.87 -8.96
C ASP A 120 2.58 5.70 -7.67
N GLN A 121 3.29 5.18 -6.67
CA GLN A 121 3.48 5.81 -5.35
C GLN A 121 4.87 6.40 -5.14
N ILE A 122 5.74 6.35 -6.15
CA ILE A 122 7.09 6.92 -6.07
C ILE A 122 7.16 8.33 -6.65
N PHE A 123 8.18 9.08 -6.24
CA PHE A 123 8.44 10.43 -6.76
C PHE A 123 9.11 10.34 -8.13
N ASP A 124 8.30 10.28 -9.17
CA ASP A 124 8.72 10.07 -10.57
C ASP A 124 9.48 11.26 -11.17
N ARG A 125 9.36 12.47 -10.59
CA ARG A 125 10.06 13.69 -10.99
C ARG A 125 11.47 13.83 -10.39
N LEU A 126 11.91 12.86 -9.62
CA LEU A 126 13.29 12.76 -9.14
C LEU A 126 14.09 11.87 -10.09
N THR A 127 15.42 12.10 -10.15
CA THR A 127 16.31 11.12 -10.79
C THR A 127 16.44 9.87 -9.91
N GLY A 128 16.93 8.76 -10.50
CA GLY A 128 17.12 7.53 -9.73
C GLY A 128 17.99 7.72 -8.49
N MET A 129 19.10 8.46 -8.65
CA MET A 129 19.98 8.82 -7.53
C MET A 129 19.27 9.67 -6.49
N GLN A 130 18.54 10.71 -6.91
CA GLN A 130 17.83 11.61 -6.02
C GLN A 130 16.74 10.86 -5.24
N LEU A 131 15.98 9.97 -5.90
CA LEU A 131 14.94 9.17 -5.27
C LEU A 131 15.50 8.30 -4.15
N LEU A 132 16.63 7.61 -4.40
CA LEU A 132 17.24 6.74 -3.39
C LEU A 132 17.79 7.55 -2.21
N ILE A 133 18.50 8.66 -2.47
CA ILE A 133 18.99 9.55 -1.40
C ILE A 133 17.82 10.06 -0.56
N TYR A 134 16.75 10.53 -1.21
CA TYR A 134 15.56 11.03 -0.54
C TYR A 134 14.90 9.95 0.33
N SER A 135 14.75 8.75 -0.22
CA SER A 135 14.20 7.60 0.51
C SER A 135 15.04 7.24 1.74
N GLY A 136 16.37 7.28 1.64
CA GLY A 136 17.28 7.06 2.76
C GLY A 136 17.14 8.15 3.84
N MET A 137 17.07 9.41 3.43
CA MET A 137 16.89 10.54 4.35
C MET A 137 15.55 10.47 5.09
N LEU A 138 14.46 10.06 4.44
CA LEU A 138 13.16 9.83 5.09
C LEU A 138 13.22 8.72 6.14
N ARG A 139 14.18 7.80 6.03
CA ARG A 139 14.47 6.74 7.01
C ARG A 139 15.48 7.17 8.09
N GLY A 140 15.86 8.45 8.13
CA GLY A 140 16.77 9.01 9.11
C GLY A 140 18.27 8.82 8.81
N MET A 141 18.62 8.40 7.58
CA MET A 141 20.02 8.30 7.16
C MET A 141 20.63 9.68 6.95
N LYS A 142 21.93 9.85 7.26
CA LYS A 142 22.67 11.02 6.85
C LYS A 142 22.83 11.04 5.34
N ARG A 143 22.85 12.24 4.74
CA ARG A 143 22.85 12.42 3.28
C ARG A 143 24.06 11.75 2.60
N ASP A 144 25.25 11.86 3.19
CA ASP A 144 26.47 11.23 2.69
C ASP A 144 26.36 9.70 2.67
N VAL A 145 25.85 9.12 3.75
CA VAL A 145 25.60 7.68 3.86
C VAL A 145 24.52 7.23 2.84
N ALA A 146 23.42 7.99 2.74
CA ALA A 146 22.37 7.70 1.77
C ALA A 146 22.88 7.77 0.33
N HIS A 147 23.77 8.74 0.01
CA HIS A 147 24.38 8.87 -1.30
C HIS A 147 25.27 7.68 -1.65
N SER A 148 26.18 7.27 -0.73
CA SER A 148 27.03 6.08 -0.94
C SER A 148 26.20 4.83 -1.17
N ARG A 149 25.19 4.59 -0.30
CA ARG A 149 24.28 3.44 -0.43
C ARG A 149 23.45 3.47 -1.72
N ALA A 150 23.03 4.66 -2.15
CA ALA A 150 22.31 4.81 -3.42
C ALA A 150 23.18 4.39 -4.60
N GLY A 151 24.46 4.78 -4.62
CA GLY A 151 25.41 4.33 -5.63
C GLY A 151 25.59 2.82 -5.65
N ASP A 152 25.76 2.19 -4.49
CA ASP A 152 25.89 0.73 -4.37
C ASP A 152 24.65 0.01 -4.91
N LEU A 153 23.45 0.50 -4.58
CA LEU A 153 22.20 -0.10 -5.03
C LEU A 153 21.97 0.11 -6.52
N LEU A 154 22.27 1.30 -7.07
CA LEU A 154 22.18 1.53 -8.50
C LEU A 154 23.10 0.59 -9.29
N ASN A 155 24.30 0.35 -8.76
CA ASN A 155 25.22 -0.63 -9.35
C ASN A 155 24.67 -2.06 -9.25
N ALA A 156 24.18 -2.47 -8.09
CA ALA A 156 23.64 -3.82 -7.87
C ALA A 156 22.41 -4.14 -8.73
N PHE A 157 21.63 -3.11 -9.10
CA PHE A 157 20.43 -3.26 -9.95
C PHE A 157 20.66 -2.91 -11.42
N ASP A 158 21.92 -2.67 -11.86
CA ASP A 158 22.25 -2.25 -13.23
C ASP A 158 21.51 -0.98 -13.67
N LEU A 159 21.45 0.02 -12.80
CA LEU A 159 20.81 1.30 -13.04
C LEU A 159 21.79 2.48 -13.08
N VAL A 160 23.10 2.23 -13.06
CA VAL A 160 24.13 3.30 -13.02
C VAL A 160 24.00 4.25 -14.22
N SER A 161 23.77 3.71 -15.42
CA SER A 161 23.63 4.51 -16.65
C SER A 161 22.39 5.40 -16.65
N ALA A 162 21.39 5.10 -15.80
CA ALA A 162 20.15 5.84 -15.65
C ALA A 162 20.08 6.62 -14.32
N ALA A 163 21.17 6.68 -13.56
CA ALA A 163 21.19 7.30 -12.23
C ALA A 163 20.70 8.76 -12.25
N ASP A 164 21.05 9.51 -13.29
CA ASP A 164 20.71 10.91 -13.48
C ASP A 164 19.48 11.14 -14.39
N THR A 165 18.85 10.05 -14.87
CA THR A 165 17.61 10.11 -15.64
C THR A 165 16.42 10.20 -14.68
N MET A 166 15.37 10.95 -15.02
CA MET A 166 14.13 11.01 -14.24
C MET A 166 13.46 9.64 -14.20
N VAL A 167 12.89 9.31 -13.05
CA VAL A 167 12.20 8.02 -12.88
C VAL A 167 10.96 7.91 -13.75
N SER A 168 10.33 9.03 -14.13
CA SER A 168 9.26 9.10 -15.13
C SER A 168 9.65 8.51 -16.49
N ASP A 169 10.94 8.56 -16.84
CA ASP A 169 11.46 8.09 -18.11
C ASP A 169 12.00 6.65 -18.05
N TYR A 170 11.87 6.01 -16.88
CA TYR A 170 12.29 4.63 -16.68
C TYR A 170 11.33 3.65 -17.39
N SER A 171 11.90 2.58 -17.93
CA SER A 171 11.08 1.44 -18.36
C SER A 171 10.39 0.77 -17.16
N ALA A 172 9.32 0.04 -17.40
CA ALA A 172 8.60 -0.68 -16.32
C ALA A 172 9.53 -1.60 -15.49
N GLY A 173 10.53 -2.21 -16.14
CA GLY A 173 11.55 -3.03 -15.46
C GLY A 173 12.47 -2.18 -14.59
N MET A 174 12.93 -1.04 -15.07
CA MET A 174 13.78 -0.12 -14.32
C MET A 174 13.01 0.49 -13.13
N THR A 175 11.73 0.82 -13.32
CA THR A 175 10.86 1.33 -12.25
C THR A 175 10.69 0.30 -11.14
N LYS A 176 10.49 -0.99 -11.46
CA LYS A 176 10.45 -2.05 -10.45
C LYS A 176 11.79 -2.19 -9.71
N LYS A 177 12.92 -2.14 -10.42
CA LYS A 177 14.25 -2.20 -9.82
C LYS A 177 14.47 -1.04 -8.84
N ILE A 178 14.13 0.20 -9.21
CA ILE A 178 14.32 1.37 -8.34
C ILE A 178 13.37 1.36 -7.14
N CYS A 179 12.13 0.85 -7.27
CA CYS A 179 11.21 0.63 -6.16
C CYS A 179 11.80 -0.36 -5.15
N LEU A 180 12.37 -1.46 -5.63
CA LEU A 180 13.02 -2.45 -4.77
C LEU A 180 14.28 -1.87 -4.10
N ALA A 181 15.13 -1.15 -4.84
CA ALA A 181 16.29 -0.47 -4.29
C ALA A 181 15.89 0.54 -3.19
N SER A 182 14.81 1.30 -3.40
CA SER A 182 14.25 2.23 -2.41
C SER A 182 13.82 1.52 -1.11
N ALA A 183 13.22 0.33 -1.23
CA ALA A 183 12.86 -0.47 -0.06
C ALA A 183 14.09 -0.99 0.71
N MET A 184 15.22 -1.16 0.04
CA MET A 184 16.46 -1.72 0.60
C MET A 184 17.46 -0.67 1.10
N ILE A 185 17.25 0.63 0.85
CA ILE A 185 18.21 1.70 1.08
C ILE A 185 18.75 1.75 2.52
N HIS A 186 17.89 1.50 3.51
CA HIS A 186 18.21 1.53 4.93
C HIS A 186 18.63 0.17 5.51
N SER A 187 18.92 -0.83 4.65
CA SER A 187 19.32 -2.19 5.03
C SER A 187 18.35 -2.90 5.98
N PRO A 188 17.07 -3.00 5.63
CA PRO A 188 16.08 -3.64 6.49
C PRO A 188 16.40 -5.13 6.67
N ARG A 189 16.00 -5.70 7.82
CA ARG A 189 16.11 -7.14 8.09
C ARG A 189 14.95 -7.94 7.49
N ILE A 190 13.84 -7.28 7.20
CA ILE A 190 12.64 -7.87 6.59
C ILE A 190 12.27 -7.05 5.38
N LEU A 191 12.02 -7.72 4.24
CA LEU A 191 11.56 -7.09 3.02
C LEU A 191 10.12 -7.55 2.73
N VAL A 192 9.22 -6.58 2.55
CA VAL A 192 7.82 -6.82 2.22
C VAL A 192 7.56 -6.35 0.81
N LEU A 193 7.11 -7.28 -0.03
CA LEU A 193 6.80 -7.05 -1.44
C LEU A 193 5.30 -7.29 -1.64
N ASP A 194 4.55 -6.26 -2.04
CA ASP A 194 3.15 -6.42 -2.41
C ASP A 194 3.06 -6.47 -3.94
N GLU A 195 2.57 -7.58 -4.49
CA GLU A 195 2.38 -7.84 -5.93
C GLU A 195 3.62 -7.58 -6.82
N PRO A 196 4.82 -8.06 -6.45
CA PRO A 196 6.07 -7.72 -7.15
C PRO A 196 6.10 -8.19 -8.61
N PHE A 197 5.20 -9.11 -8.99
CA PHE A 197 5.16 -9.73 -10.32
C PHE A 197 3.95 -9.34 -11.18
N GLU A 198 3.03 -8.51 -10.69
CA GLU A 198 1.97 -8.03 -11.57
C GLU A 198 2.59 -7.22 -12.72
N SER A 199 2.48 -7.80 -13.92
CA SER A 199 2.72 -7.04 -15.14
C SER A 199 1.68 -5.93 -15.18
N THR A 200 2.12 -4.68 -15.27
CA THR A 200 1.26 -3.53 -15.56
C THR A 200 0.29 -3.94 -16.66
N ARG A 201 -0.97 -4.18 -16.33
CA ARG A 201 -2.02 -4.24 -17.35
C ARG A 201 -2.01 -2.85 -17.96
N CYS A 202 -1.40 -2.75 -19.14
CA CYS A 202 -1.59 -1.59 -19.99
C CYS A 202 -3.11 -1.33 -20.00
N PRO A 203 -3.61 -0.13 -19.63
CA PRO A 203 -5.01 0.15 -19.84
C PRO A 203 -5.26 -0.10 -21.30
N ALA A 204 -6.13 -1.06 -21.61
CA ALA A 204 -6.54 -1.38 -22.97
C ALA A 204 -6.96 -0.05 -23.58
N ARG A 205 -6.17 0.44 -24.51
CA ARG A 205 -6.50 1.59 -25.34
C ARG A 205 -7.83 1.20 -25.98
N THR A 206 -8.92 1.75 -25.46
CA THR A 206 -10.22 1.64 -26.07
C THR A 206 -10.07 2.32 -27.42
N SER A 207 -9.68 1.55 -28.43
CA SER A 207 -9.82 1.95 -29.81
C SER A 207 -11.32 2.13 -30.01
N ARG A 208 -11.76 3.39 -29.99
CA ARG A 208 -13.03 3.76 -30.57
C ARG A 208 -12.94 3.36 -32.04
N THR A 209 -13.42 2.18 -32.37
CA THR A 209 -13.81 1.83 -33.72
C THR A 209 -14.97 2.75 -34.06
N SER A 210 -14.66 3.83 -34.75
CA SER A 210 -15.63 4.62 -35.50
C SER A 210 -16.24 3.66 -36.54
N SER A 211 -17.43 3.18 -36.28
CA SER A 211 -18.23 2.47 -37.28
C SER A 211 -18.49 3.41 -38.44
N PRO A 212 -18.20 3.03 -39.70
CA PRO A 212 -18.62 3.83 -40.86
C PRO A 212 -20.14 3.78 -40.93
N SER A 213 -20.78 4.94 -40.85
CA SER A 213 -22.20 5.12 -41.10
C SER A 213 -22.46 4.75 -42.57
N THR A 214 -23.01 3.59 -42.81
CA THR A 214 -23.61 3.20 -44.07
C THR A 214 -24.90 4.00 -44.28
N ARG A 215 -24.81 5.04 -45.08
CA ARG A 215 -25.94 5.79 -45.60
C ARG A 215 -26.64 4.91 -46.65
N PRO A 216 -27.96 4.64 -46.56
CA PRO A 216 -28.66 3.87 -47.63
C PRO A 216 -28.73 4.70 -48.90
N PRO A 217 -28.69 4.04 -50.10
CA PRO A 217 -28.77 4.75 -51.36
C PRO A 217 -30.19 5.27 -51.60
N ALA A 218 -30.26 6.53 -52.09
CA ALA A 218 -31.51 7.21 -52.46
C ALA A 218 -32.21 6.46 -53.61
N ALA A 219 -33.50 6.16 -53.40
CA ALA A 219 -34.38 5.60 -54.44
C ALA A 219 -34.55 6.60 -55.59
N ARG A 220 -34.19 6.18 -56.80
CA ARG A 220 -34.49 6.91 -58.04
C ARG A 220 -35.97 6.67 -58.37
N SER A 221 -36.75 7.73 -58.34
CA SER A 221 -38.11 7.74 -58.94
C SER A 221 -37.98 7.86 -60.45
N SER A 222 -38.36 6.80 -61.15
CA SER A 222 -38.59 6.84 -62.59
C SER A 222 -40.02 7.26 -62.83
N SER A 223 -40.24 8.42 -63.44
CA SER A 223 -41.51 8.82 -64.01
C SER A 223 -41.59 8.31 -65.44
N PRO A 224 -42.74 7.76 -65.89
CA PRO A 224 -42.94 7.44 -67.31
C PRO A 224 -43.45 8.67 -68.06
N ARG A 225 -42.86 8.95 -69.17
CA ARG A 225 -43.47 9.85 -70.21
C ARG A 225 -44.12 9.00 -71.26
N THR A 226 -45.40 9.27 -71.47
CA THR A 226 -46.13 9.07 -72.70
C THR A 226 -45.69 10.04 -73.78
#